data_faec18a5ac7bdf08d0f2c15d1a31388d
#
_entry.id   faec18a5ac7bdf08d0f2c15d1a31388d
#
_cell.length_a   1.000
_cell.length_b   1.000
_cell.length_c   1.000
_cell.angle_alpha   90.00
_cell.angle_beta   90.00
_cell.angle_gamma   90.00
#
_symmetry.space_group_name_H-M   'P 1'
#
loop_
_entity.id
_entity.type
_entity.pdbx_description
1 polymer ?
#
loop_
_entity_poly.entity_id
_entity_poly.type
_entity_poly.pdbx_seq_one_letter_code
_entity_poly.pdbx_strand_id
1 'polypeptide(L)'
;LDIAGNMNTAALLMLNSEGLPVRVVTGTAHPTSNFAIVSKPGTELSVRDLKGKQVVGPKGTFLHQLLVAALEKEGMKESDVQFINRSIPKALSTILAGHADAALVASSALIKANKAGAKTIINAEGLVEPTLVMTTTKQFVEEHLDIVKRVDKVYAESLQWMKDHPAETAEMGAKEHGISVEDAKTLMERSHYFDKI
;
A
#
# COMPACT_ATOMS: atom_id res chain seq x y z
N LEU A 1 -2.43 -20.14 6.05
CA LEU A 1 -3.23 -19.25 5.20
C LEU A 1 -3.21 -19.80 3.78
N ASP A 2 -4.36 -20.19 3.27
CA ASP A 2 -4.46 -20.90 1.99
C ASP A 2 -4.51 -19.94 0.80
N ILE A 3 -5.27 -18.85 0.94
CA ILE A 3 -5.37 -17.78 -0.05
C ILE A 3 -5.18 -16.41 0.65
N ALA A 4 -4.37 -15.54 0.07
CA ALA A 4 -4.17 -14.18 0.55
C ALA A 4 -4.52 -13.17 -0.56
N GLY A 5 -5.40 -12.22 -0.25
CA GLY A 5 -5.70 -11.09 -1.11
C GLY A 5 -4.71 -9.94 -0.92
N ASN A 6 -4.52 -9.12 -1.96
CA ASN A 6 -3.74 -7.88 -1.92
C ASN A 6 -2.30 -8.03 -1.40
N MET A 7 -1.63 -9.15 -1.69
CA MET A 7 -0.21 -9.30 -1.43
C MET A 7 0.58 -8.44 -2.41
N ASN A 8 1.59 -7.71 -1.93
CA ASN A 8 2.49 -7.02 -2.84
C ASN A 8 3.50 -7.98 -3.49
N THR A 9 3.86 -7.72 -4.74
CA THR A 9 4.74 -8.61 -5.52
C THR A 9 6.15 -8.70 -4.93
N ALA A 10 6.64 -7.68 -4.22
CA ALA A 10 7.93 -7.75 -3.53
C ALA A 10 7.91 -8.79 -2.40
N ALA A 11 6.86 -8.82 -1.58
CA ALA A 11 6.69 -9.84 -0.55
C ALA A 11 6.57 -11.26 -1.15
N LEU A 12 5.86 -11.40 -2.28
CA LEU A 12 5.78 -12.66 -3.02
C LEU A 12 7.16 -13.15 -3.46
N LEU A 13 8.00 -12.28 -4.01
CA LEU A 13 9.37 -12.63 -4.42
C LEU A 13 10.23 -13.04 -3.22
N MET A 14 10.13 -12.32 -2.10
CA MET A 14 10.84 -12.69 -0.86
C MET A 14 10.41 -14.07 -0.36
N LEU A 15 9.11 -14.34 -0.25
CA LEU A 15 8.61 -15.65 0.20
C LEU A 15 9.12 -16.78 -0.67
N ASN A 16 9.07 -16.62 -2.00
CA ASN A 16 9.60 -17.63 -2.92
C ASN A 16 11.12 -17.82 -2.78
N SER A 17 11.89 -16.76 -2.53
CA SER A 17 13.34 -16.84 -2.31
C SER A 17 13.69 -17.55 -1.00
N GLU A 18 12.81 -17.49 0.00
CA GLU A 18 12.93 -18.19 1.28
C GLU A 18 12.42 -19.65 1.23
N GLY A 19 12.04 -20.13 0.06
CA GLY A 19 11.58 -21.50 -0.16
C GLY A 19 10.10 -21.74 0.17
N LEU A 20 9.32 -20.69 0.35
CA LEU A 20 7.87 -20.76 0.50
C LEU A 20 7.20 -20.61 -0.89
N PRO A 21 6.72 -21.71 -1.51
CA PRO A 21 6.28 -21.70 -2.90
C PRO A 21 4.90 -21.06 -3.05
N VAL A 22 4.86 -19.75 -3.16
CA VAL A 22 3.65 -18.96 -3.40
C VAL A 22 3.37 -18.82 -4.90
N ARG A 23 2.10 -18.85 -5.28
CA ARG A 23 1.60 -18.69 -6.67
C ARG A 23 0.65 -17.50 -6.75
N VAL A 24 0.71 -16.78 -7.85
CA VAL A 24 -0.27 -15.73 -8.18
C VAL A 24 -1.53 -16.39 -8.73
N VAL A 25 -2.67 -15.96 -8.22
CA VAL A 25 -3.99 -16.32 -8.74
C VAL A 25 -4.44 -15.28 -9.75
N THR A 26 -4.49 -14.01 -9.34
CA THR A 26 -4.90 -12.89 -10.19
C THR A 26 -4.32 -11.57 -9.68
N GLY A 27 -4.28 -10.55 -10.54
CA GLY A 27 -4.01 -9.17 -10.14
C GLY A 27 -5.21 -8.56 -9.41
N THR A 28 -4.96 -7.69 -8.43
CA THR A 28 -6.05 -7.09 -7.65
C THR A 28 -6.11 -5.57 -7.73
N ALA A 29 -4.98 -4.88 -7.75
CA ALA A 29 -4.93 -3.42 -7.81
C ALA A 29 -3.55 -2.91 -8.25
N HIS A 30 -3.52 -1.65 -8.73
CA HIS A 30 -2.32 -0.94 -9.14
C HIS A 30 -2.28 0.48 -8.56
N PRO A 31 -2.22 0.61 -7.22
CA PRO A 31 -2.50 1.86 -6.51
C PRO A 31 -1.26 2.75 -6.34
N THR A 32 -0.73 3.33 -7.40
CA THR A 32 0.51 4.15 -7.37
C THR A 32 0.39 5.37 -6.46
N SER A 33 -0.60 6.23 -6.67
CA SER A 33 -0.76 7.48 -5.91
C SER A 33 -1.27 7.31 -4.47
N ASN A 34 -1.65 6.09 -4.08
CA ASN A 34 -2.07 5.75 -2.72
C ASN A 34 -0.93 5.39 -1.77
N PHE A 35 0.32 5.30 -2.26
CA PHE A 35 1.52 5.05 -1.46
C PHE A 35 2.35 6.32 -1.40
N ALA A 36 2.65 6.81 -0.21
CA ALA A 36 3.35 8.08 -0.06
C ALA A 36 4.27 8.12 1.16
N ILE A 37 5.24 9.02 1.09
CA ILE A 37 6.01 9.52 2.22
C ILE A 37 5.39 10.86 2.62
N VAL A 38 5.03 11.01 3.90
CA VAL A 38 4.47 12.25 4.42
C VAL A 38 5.36 12.83 5.52
N SER A 39 5.38 14.17 5.64
CA SER A 39 6.01 14.88 6.75
C SER A 39 5.09 14.88 7.97
N LYS A 40 5.63 15.21 9.15
CA LYS A 40 4.79 15.50 10.32
C LYS A 40 3.89 16.72 10.08
N PRO A 41 2.72 16.80 10.75
CA PRO A 41 1.83 17.94 10.62
C PRO A 41 2.52 19.28 10.84
N GLY A 42 2.16 20.27 10.01
CA GLY A 42 2.73 21.62 10.10
C GLY A 42 4.17 21.76 9.60
N THR A 43 4.75 20.72 8.99
CA THR A 43 6.10 20.74 8.43
C THR A 43 6.07 20.45 6.94
N GLU A 44 6.82 21.17 6.17
CA GLU A 44 7.03 20.97 4.75
C GLU A 44 8.46 20.49 4.51
N LEU A 45 8.64 19.32 3.92
CA LEU A 45 9.93 18.70 3.64
C LEU A 45 9.98 18.24 2.18
N SER A 46 11.18 18.31 1.60
CA SER A 46 11.54 17.59 0.38
C SER A 46 12.22 16.26 0.73
N VAL A 47 12.46 15.42 -0.27
CA VAL A 47 13.20 14.15 -0.08
C VAL A 47 14.63 14.43 0.45
N ARG A 48 15.28 15.48 -0.02
CA ARG A 48 16.65 15.88 0.44
C ARG A 48 16.69 16.24 1.92
N ASP A 49 15.61 16.83 2.43
CA ASP A 49 15.51 17.21 3.84
C ASP A 49 15.40 16.02 4.78
N LEU A 50 15.18 14.79 4.26
CA LEU A 50 15.13 13.56 5.06
C LEU A 50 16.51 13.14 5.58
N LYS A 51 17.60 13.72 5.09
CA LYS A 51 18.96 13.38 5.57
C LYS A 51 19.10 13.59 7.08
N GLY A 52 19.49 12.51 7.78
CA GLY A 52 19.62 12.49 9.24
C GLY A 52 18.31 12.42 10.02
N LYS A 53 17.14 12.45 9.35
CA LYS A 53 15.84 12.48 9.99
C LYS A 53 15.29 11.09 10.27
N GLN A 54 14.35 11.01 11.21
CA GLN A 54 13.62 9.80 11.54
C GLN A 54 12.49 9.56 10.56
N VAL A 55 12.54 8.42 9.87
CA VAL A 55 11.50 7.95 8.94
C VAL A 55 10.91 6.65 9.46
N VAL A 56 9.60 6.60 9.67
CA VAL A 56 8.91 5.43 10.22
C VAL A 56 8.04 4.77 9.16
N GLY A 57 8.04 3.42 9.10
CA GLY A 57 7.19 2.69 8.14
C GLY A 57 7.50 1.21 8.08
N PRO A 58 6.73 0.43 7.28
CA PRO A 58 6.88 -1.01 7.18
C PRO A 58 8.07 -1.39 6.28
N LYS A 59 9.07 -2.08 6.86
CA LYS A 59 10.22 -2.61 6.13
C LYS A 59 9.82 -3.75 5.18
N GLY A 60 10.50 -3.86 4.04
CA GLY A 60 10.30 -4.96 3.07
C GLY A 60 9.00 -4.87 2.27
N THR A 61 8.35 -3.70 2.23
CA THR A 61 7.12 -3.46 1.46
C THR A 61 7.36 -2.47 0.32
N PHE A 62 6.36 -2.25 -0.53
CA PHE A 62 6.42 -1.19 -1.55
C PHE A 62 6.66 0.21 -0.96
N LEU A 63 6.16 0.49 0.23
CA LEU A 63 6.46 1.74 0.92
C LEU A 63 7.94 1.88 1.24
N HIS A 64 8.60 0.79 1.62
CA HIS A 64 10.04 0.79 1.84
C HIS A 64 10.81 0.95 0.52
N GLN A 65 10.37 0.29 -0.55
CA GLN A 65 10.95 0.48 -1.89
C GLN A 65 10.77 1.92 -2.38
N LEU A 66 9.62 2.54 -2.13
CA LEU A 66 9.38 3.95 -2.44
C LEU A 66 10.39 4.87 -1.72
N LEU A 67 10.66 4.61 -0.43
CA LEU A 67 11.66 5.38 0.31
C LEU A 67 13.04 5.24 -0.34
N VAL A 68 13.48 4.01 -0.61
CA VAL A 68 14.79 3.75 -1.22
C VAL A 68 14.88 4.42 -2.59
N ALA A 69 13.89 4.24 -3.46
CA ALA A 69 13.87 4.85 -4.80
C ALA A 69 13.86 6.39 -4.75
N ALA A 70 13.11 6.97 -3.81
CA ALA A 70 13.08 8.43 -3.63
C ALA A 70 14.43 8.98 -3.17
N LEU A 71 15.09 8.30 -2.22
CA LEU A 71 16.42 8.68 -1.75
C LEU A 71 17.47 8.54 -2.86
N GLU A 72 17.48 7.43 -3.59
CA GLU A 72 18.42 7.18 -4.70
C GLU A 72 18.29 8.23 -5.81
N LYS A 73 17.07 8.65 -6.14
CA LYS A 73 16.82 9.72 -7.12
C LYS A 73 17.49 11.06 -6.71
N GLU A 74 17.64 11.30 -5.42
CA GLU A 74 18.33 12.47 -4.86
C GLU A 74 19.81 12.18 -4.52
N GLY A 75 20.37 11.05 -4.96
CA GLY A 75 21.77 10.67 -4.71
C GLY A 75 22.04 10.26 -3.25
N MET A 76 21.00 9.91 -2.52
CA MET A 76 21.07 9.49 -1.11
C MET A 76 20.91 7.97 -1.00
N LYS A 77 21.23 7.42 0.18
CA LYS A 77 21.08 6.00 0.52
C LYS A 77 20.14 5.85 1.71
N GLU A 78 19.61 4.63 1.92
CA GLU A 78 18.82 4.33 3.13
C GLU A 78 19.57 4.67 4.43
N SER A 79 20.90 4.48 4.45
CA SER A 79 21.75 4.82 5.59
C SER A 79 21.84 6.33 5.90
N ASP A 80 21.41 7.20 4.99
CA ASP A 80 21.35 8.64 5.22
C ASP A 80 20.13 9.08 6.06
N VAL A 81 19.20 8.17 6.33
CA VAL A 81 18.03 8.40 7.19
C VAL A 81 18.02 7.44 8.38
N GLN A 82 17.33 7.81 9.46
CA GLN A 82 17.11 6.94 10.61
C GLN A 82 15.80 6.17 10.40
N PHE A 83 15.86 5.05 9.69
CA PHE A 83 14.68 4.26 9.39
C PHE A 83 14.23 3.40 10.59
N ILE A 84 12.97 3.51 10.98
CA ILE A 84 12.37 2.78 12.09
C ILE A 84 11.23 1.91 11.55
N ASN A 85 11.38 0.58 11.64
CA ASN A 85 10.36 -0.36 11.18
C ASN A 85 9.11 -0.30 12.07
N ARG A 86 7.96 0.07 11.49
CA ARG A 86 6.64 0.13 12.13
C ARG A 86 5.57 -0.26 11.12
N SER A 87 4.49 -0.90 11.59
CA SER A 87 3.29 -1.09 10.76
C SER A 87 2.65 0.25 10.37
N ILE A 88 1.89 0.29 9.27
CA ILE A 88 1.24 1.53 8.79
C ILE A 88 0.41 2.21 9.89
N PRO A 89 -0.45 1.52 10.68
CA PRO A 89 -1.19 2.17 11.76
C PRO A 89 -0.28 2.80 12.82
N LYS A 90 0.84 2.12 13.17
CA LYS A 90 1.81 2.65 14.13
C LYS A 90 2.62 3.81 13.54
N ALA A 91 2.97 3.75 12.25
CA ALA A 91 3.64 4.86 11.56
C ALA A 91 2.73 6.11 11.53
N LEU A 92 1.44 5.93 11.21
CA LEU A 92 0.47 7.01 11.24
C LEU A 92 0.36 7.64 12.65
N SER A 93 0.16 6.84 13.70
CA SER A 93 0.08 7.36 15.05
C SER A 93 1.36 8.07 15.50
N THR A 94 2.53 7.54 15.13
CA THR A 94 3.84 8.13 15.46
C THR A 94 4.02 9.49 14.80
N ILE A 95 3.68 9.62 13.50
CA ILE A 95 3.84 10.89 12.78
C ILE A 95 2.86 11.95 13.26
N LEU A 96 1.59 11.57 13.54
CA LEU A 96 0.58 12.49 14.06
C LEU A 96 0.91 12.99 15.47
N ALA A 97 1.57 12.18 16.29
CA ALA A 97 2.09 12.58 17.60
C ALA A 97 3.37 13.42 17.53
N GLY A 98 3.94 13.66 16.33
CA GLY A 98 5.17 14.43 16.15
C GLY A 98 6.44 13.69 16.57
N HIS A 99 6.39 12.38 16.78
CA HIS A 99 7.52 11.56 17.25
C HIS A 99 8.41 11.02 16.12
N ALA A 100 8.17 11.42 14.87
CA ALA A 100 9.04 11.19 13.73
C ALA A 100 8.96 12.39 12.78
N ASP A 101 9.93 12.52 11.88
CA ASP A 101 9.96 13.62 10.90
C ASP A 101 9.17 13.28 9.65
N ALA A 102 9.20 12.00 9.24
CA ALA A 102 8.43 11.50 8.10
C ALA A 102 7.89 10.10 8.37
N ALA A 103 6.82 9.73 7.65
CA ALA A 103 6.20 8.41 7.73
C ALA A 103 5.85 7.87 6.36
N LEU A 104 5.97 6.55 6.21
CA LEU A 104 5.51 5.80 5.07
C LEU A 104 4.07 5.37 5.32
N VAL A 105 3.14 5.87 4.53
CA VAL A 105 1.71 5.62 4.69
C VAL A 105 1.05 5.27 3.36
N ALA A 106 -0.08 4.59 3.44
CA ALA A 106 -0.84 4.22 2.25
C ALA A 106 -2.34 4.29 2.50
N SER A 107 -3.10 4.40 1.42
CA SER A 107 -4.56 4.29 1.41
C SER A 107 -5.24 5.22 2.44
N SER A 108 -6.12 4.71 3.28
CA SER A 108 -6.83 5.51 4.28
C SER A 108 -5.91 6.19 5.31
N ALA A 109 -4.73 5.61 5.58
CA ALA A 109 -3.74 6.24 6.45
C ALA A 109 -3.14 7.52 5.84
N LEU A 110 -2.91 7.54 4.52
CA LEU A 110 -2.48 8.75 3.80
C LEU A 110 -3.53 9.85 3.88
N ILE A 111 -4.81 9.49 3.66
CA ILE A 111 -5.92 10.45 3.78
C ILE A 111 -5.98 11.04 5.19
N LYS A 112 -5.93 10.19 6.22
CA LYS A 112 -5.95 10.60 7.63
C LYS A 112 -4.76 11.50 7.99
N ALA A 113 -3.57 11.18 7.50
CA ALA A 113 -2.38 11.99 7.71
C ALA A 113 -2.54 13.39 7.09
N ASN A 114 -2.97 13.47 5.83
CA ASN A 114 -3.14 14.74 5.13
C ASN A 114 -4.24 15.61 5.78
N LYS A 115 -5.36 15.02 6.22
CA LYS A 115 -6.41 15.74 6.96
C LYS A 115 -5.93 16.28 8.31
N ALA A 116 -4.97 15.60 8.94
CA ALA A 116 -4.35 16.07 10.17
C ALA A 116 -3.22 17.11 9.95
N GLY A 117 -3.01 17.56 8.71
CA GLY A 117 -2.04 18.61 8.36
C GLY A 117 -0.65 18.10 7.99
N ALA A 118 -0.45 16.78 7.87
CA ALA A 118 0.76 16.23 7.26
C ALA A 118 0.80 16.58 5.76
N LYS A 119 2.00 16.77 5.22
CA LYS A 119 2.19 17.06 3.79
C LYS A 119 2.80 15.86 3.08
N THR A 120 2.30 15.54 1.90
CA THR A 120 2.92 14.53 1.04
C THR A 120 4.25 15.06 0.50
N ILE A 121 5.34 14.39 0.86
CA ILE A 121 6.69 14.68 0.36
C ILE A 121 6.82 14.13 -1.07
N ILE A 122 6.42 12.87 -1.25
CA ILE A 122 6.43 12.19 -2.56
C ILE A 122 5.47 11.00 -2.50
N ASN A 123 4.88 10.64 -3.63
CA ASN A 123 4.12 9.41 -3.82
C ASN A 123 4.86 8.43 -4.74
N ALA A 124 4.30 7.24 -4.97
CA ALA A 124 4.96 6.21 -5.76
C ALA A 124 4.91 6.46 -7.27
N GLU A 125 4.10 7.41 -7.73
CA GLU A 125 3.88 7.68 -9.16
C GLU A 125 5.19 8.03 -9.88
N GLY A 126 5.51 7.27 -10.93
CA GLY A 126 6.76 7.42 -11.69
C GLY A 126 8.04 7.00 -10.95
N LEU A 127 7.93 6.38 -9.77
CA LEU A 127 9.08 5.86 -9.01
C LEU A 127 8.99 4.36 -8.76
N VAL A 128 7.84 3.89 -8.28
CA VAL A 128 7.59 2.48 -7.98
C VAL A 128 6.20 2.12 -8.46
N GLU A 129 6.08 0.96 -9.10
CA GLU A 129 4.82 0.46 -9.64
C GLU A 129 4.24 -0.64 -8.70
N PRO A 130 3.50 -0.26 -7.63
CA PRO A 130 2.95 -1.23 -6.70
C PRO A 130 1.88 -2.06 -7.40
N THR A 131 2.17 -3.34 -7.59
CA THR A 131 1.20 -4.32 -8.08
C THR A 131 0.78 -5.21 -6.93
N LEU A 132 -0.51 -5.24 -6.67
CA LEU A 132 -1.13 -6.11 -5.67
C LEU A 132 -1.74 -7.32 -6.36
N VAL A 133 -1.58 -8.48 -5.74
CA VAL A 133 -2.01 -9.76 -6.31
C VAL A 133 -2.73 -10.62 -5.26
N MET A 134 -3.67 -11.42 -5.70
CA MET A 134 -4.17 -12.54 -4.93
C MET A 134 -3.22 -13.72 -5.08
N THR A 135 -2.90 -14.37 -3.99
CA THR A 135 -1.92 -15.45 -3.96
C THR A 135 -2.45 -16.68 -3.21
N THR A 136 -1.88 -17.83 -3.53
CA THR A 136 -2.09 -19.10 -2.84
C THR A 136 -0.79 -19.87 -2.72
N THR A 137 -0.71 -20.90 -1.89
CA THR A 137 0.46 -21.79 -1.87
C THR A 137 0.43 -22.76 -3.05
N LYS A 138 1.61 -23.24 -3.48
CA LYS A 138 1.71 -24.27 -4.52
C LYS A 138 0.92 -25.50 -4.11
N GLN A 139 1.05 -25.96 -2.87
CA GLN A 139 0.33 -27.12 -2.37
C GLN A 139 -1.19 -26.93 -2.46
N PHE A 140 -1.71 -25.80 -2.01
CA PHE A 140 -3.15 -25.55 -2.00
C PHE A 140 -3.75 -25.53 -3.42
N VAL A 141 -3.04 -24.94 -4.41
CA VAL A 141 -3.54 -24.94 -5.79
C VAL A 141 -3.52 -26.34 -6.40
N GLU A 142 -2.55 -27.19 -6.04
CA GLU A 142 -2.45 -28.57 -6.52
C GLU A 142 -3.56 -29.47 -5.93
N GLU A 143 -3.92 -29.26 -4.65
CA GLU A 143 -4.92 -30.06 -3.95
C GLU A 143 -6.36 -29.53 -4.12
N HIS A 144 -6.54 -28.21 -4.34
CA HIS A 144 -7.84 -27.53 -4.29
C HIS A 144 -8.02 -26.51 -5.42
N LEU A 145 -7.64 -26.86 -6.65
CA LEU A 145 -7.75 -25.99 -7.82
C LEU A 145 -9.18 -25.48 -8.06
N ASP A 146 -10.18 -26.30 -7.76
CA ASP A 146 -11.60 -25.94 -7.88
C ASP A 146 -11.97 -24.80 -6.91
N ILE A 147 -11.44 -24.79 -5.69
CA ILE A 147 -11.64 -23.74 -4.70
C ILE A 147 -10.98 -22.45 -5.19
N VAL A 148 -9.73 -22.53 -5.66
CA VAL A 148 -9.00 -21.36 -6.18
C VAL A 148 -9.78 -20.72 -7.34
N LYS A 149 -10.27 -21.52 -8.29
CA LYS A 149 -11.09 -21.02 -9.42
C LYS A 149 -12.40 -20.37 -8.96
N ARG A 150 -13.06 -20.93 -7.95
CA ARG A 150 -14.29 -20.33 -7.40
C ARG A 150 -14.02 -18.99 -6.70
N VAL A 151 -12.93 -18.90 -5.94
CA VAL A 151 -12.54 -17.65 -5.28
C VAL A 151 -12.19 -16.58 -6.32
N ASP A 152 -11.42 -16.91 -7.35
CA ASP A 152 -11.10 -16.01 -8.45
C ASP A 152 -12.34 -15.50 -9.18
N LYS A 153 -13.29 -16.42 -9.47
CA LYS A 153 -14.59 -16.07 -10.08
C LYS A 153 -15.38 -15.10 -9.20
N VAL A 154 -15.54 -15.40 -7.91
CA VAL A 154 -16.26 -14.53 -6.96
C VAL A 154 -15.59 -13.18 -6.83
N TYR A 155 -14.24 -13.15 -6.85
CA TYR A 155 -13.49 -11.90 -6.86
C TYR A 155 -13.81 -11.06 -8.11
N ALA A 156 -13.80 -11.66 -9.29
CA ALA A 156 -14.15 -10.97 -10.53
C ALA A 156 -15.61 -10.46 -10.53
N GLU A 157 -16.55 -11.26 -10.03
CA GLU A 157 -17.97 -10.86 -9.87
C GLU A 157 -18.10 -9.70 -8.87
N SER A 158 -17.34 -9.73 -7.78
CA SER A 158 -17.31 -8.63 -6.79
C SER A 158 -16.77 -7.34 -7.39
N LEU A 159 -15.70 -7.38 -8.19
CA LEU A 159 -15.19 -6.22 -8.91
C LEU A 159 -16.21 -5.64 -9.90
N GLN A 160 -16.93 -6.52 -10.60
CA GLN A 160 -17.98 -6.06 -11.51
C GLN A 160 -19.13 -5.39 -10.73
N TRP A 161 -19.54 -6.00 -9.61
CA TRP A 161 -20.55 -5.41 -8.74
C TRP A 161 -20.14 -4.03 -8.22
N MET A 162 -18.89 -3.87 -7.80
CA MET A 162 -18.35 -2.58 -7.36
C MET A 162 -18.41 -1.50 -8.46
N LYS A 163 -18.18 -1.88 -9.73
CA LYS A 163 -18.30 -0.98 -10.88
C LYS A 163 -19.75 -0.55 -11.12
N ASP A 164 -20.67 -1.48 -10.98
CA ASP A 164 -22.09 -1.26 -11.22
C ASP A 164 -22.76 -0.49 -10.06
N HIS A 165 -22.16 -0.54 -8.84
CA HIS A 165 -22.68 0.05 -7.60
C HIS A 165 -21.67 0.98 -6.91
N PRO A 166 -21.18 2.04 -7.59
CA PRO A 166 -20.08 2.85 -7.07
C PRO A 166 -20.43 3.61 -5.78
N ALA A 167 -21.69 4.01 -5.61
CA ALA A 167 -22.15 4.70 -4.41
C ALA A 167 -22.12 3.78 -3.19
N GLU A 168 -22.71 2.59 -3.31
CA GLU A 168 -22.75 1.60 -2.25
C GLU A 168 -21.34 1.11 -1.89
N THR A 169 -20.49 0.92 -2.91
CA THR A 169 -19.07 0.57 -2.72
C THR A 169 -18.33 1.63 -1.90
N ALA A 170 -18.57 2.92 -2.21
CA ALA A 170 -17.95 4.01 -1.47
C ALA A 170 -18.45 4.07 0.00
N GLU A 171 -19.73 3.82 0.24
CA GLU A 171 -20.30 3.75 1.60
C GLU A 171 -19.71 2.60 2.40
N MET A 172 -19.59 1.39 1.80
CA MET A 172 -18.96 0.24 2.42
C MET A 172 -17.48 0.51 2.73
N GLY A 173 -16.73 1.06 1.78
CA GLY A 173 -15.33 1.44 1.95
C GLY A 173 -15.13 2.53 3.02
N ALA A 174 -16.02 3.51 3.08
CA ALA A 174 -16.00 4.55 4.11
C ALA A 174 -16.15 3.96 5.51
N LYS A 175 -17.12 3.07 5.69
CA LYS A 175 -17.38 2.37 6.96
C LYS A 175 -16.18 1.49 7.37
N GLU A 176 -15.66 0.68 6.45
CA GLU A 176 -14.53 -0.24 6.72
C GLU A 176 -13.26 0.52 7.10
N HIS A 177 -12.94 1.59 6.41
CA HIS A 177 -11.71 2.37 6.63
C HIS A 177 -11.85 3.48 7.69
N GLY A 178 -13.05 3.75 8.18
CA GLY A 178 -13.33 4.84 9.12
C GLY A 178 -12.93 6.21 8.52
N ILE A 179 -13.41 6.49 7.30
CA ILE A 179 -13.22 7.74 6.55
C ILE A 179 -14.57 8.23 6.02
N SER A 180 -14.62 9.43 5.44
CA SER A 180 -15.84 9.92 4.78
C SER A 180 -16.12 9.18 3.47
N VAL A 181 -17.36 9.21 2.98
CA VAL A 181 -17.74 8.63 1.68
C VAL A 181 -16.98 9.31 0.54
N GLU A 182 -16.73 10.61 0.62
CA GLU A 182 -15.94 11.36 -0.35
C GLU A 182 -14.48 10.90 -0.39
N ASP A 183 -13.90 10.67 0.78
CA ASP A 183 -12.54 10.09 0.88
C ASP A 183 -12.48 8.67 0.31
N ALA A 184 -13.53 7.87 0.55
CA ALA A 184 -13.60 6.52 0.01
C ALA A 184 -13.67 6.52 -1.53
N LYS A 185 -14.44 7.43 -2.14
CA LYS A 185 -14.45 7.64 -3.60
C LYS A 185 -13.07 8.00 -4.12
N THR A 186 -12.41 8.98 -3.50
CA THR A 186 -11.03 9.36 -3.86
C THR A 186 -10.06 8.18 -3.74
N LEU A 187 -10.19 7.36 -2.69
CA LEU A 187 -9.37 6.17 -2.50
C LEU A 187 -9.61 5.15 -3.60
N MET A 188 -10.87 4.91 -3.98
CA MET A 188 -11.23 3.98 -5.06
C MET A 188 -10.64 4.44 -6.40
N GLU A 189 -10.80 5.71 -6.77
CA GLU A 189 -10.26 6.30 -7.99
C GLU A 189 -8.74 6.13 -8.08
N ARG A 190 -8.02 6.37 -6.99
CA ARG A 190 -6.55 6.24 -6.91
C ARG A 190 -6.06 4.80 -6.82
N SER A 191 -6.92 3.85 -6.48
CA SER A 191 -6.52 2.45 -6.27
C SER A 191 -6.47 1.63 -7.56
N HIS A 192 -7.10 2.12 -8.62
CA HIS A 192 -7.20 1.39 -9.91
C HIS A 192 -7.62 -0.07 -9.73
N TYR A 193 -8.59 -0.33 -8.82
CA TYR A 193 -9.11 -1.67 -8.54
C TYR A 193 -9.76 -2.35 -9.74
N PHE A 194 -10.09 -1.57 -10.76
CA PHE A 194 -10.82 -2.05 -11.95
C PHE A 194 -9.94 -2.20 -13.17
N ASP A 195 -8.66 -1.87 -13.06
CA ASP A 195 -7.72 -2.04 -14.13
C ASP A 195 -7.36 -3.53 -14.23
N LYS A 196 -7.49 -4.09 -15.44
CA LYS A 196 -6.97 -5.42 -15.72
C LYS A 196 -5.45 -5.30 -15.77
N ILE A 197 -4.80 -6.08 -14.94
CA ILE A 197 -3.37 -6.27 -15.00
C ILE A 197 -3.06 -7.27 -16.10
#